data_21d2ce031b7226a4fbf9388e74bb3190
#
_entry.id   21d2ce031b7226a4fbf9388e74bb3190
#
_cell.length_a   1.000
_cell.length_b   1.000
_cell.length_c   1.000
_cell.angle_alpha   90.00
_cell.angle_beta   90.00
_cell.angle_gamma   90.00
#
_symmetry.space_group_name_H-M   'P 1'
#
loop_
_entity.id
_entity.type
_entity.pdbx_description
1 polymer ?
#
loop_
_entity_poly.entity_id
_entity_poly.type
_entity_poly.pdbx_seq_one_letter_code
_entity_poly.pdbx_strand_id
1 'polypeptide(L)'
;MIERRPLASLGHARRGWLDVKHHFSFANYQDRARMGWGALRAWNDETIAPGSGFPPLLHRDVEIITCVRKGALTHEDDLGNRGRTSAGEVQVMSAGSGVTHAEFNLEGGPAHVFQIWIDPDRRGAPPSWGRKSFTQEACKGRFIALASGIDGDEDALPIRSDARVLAVALKAGEAATYRFADGARRGYLVAAKGRLQVNGVEIGLGDGAAIRDETDVCLMALDDAEVLLADTHA
;
A
#
# COMPACT_ATOMS: atom_id res chain seq x y z
N MET A 1 -15.97 1.96 13.48
CA MET A 1 -16.42 0.64 12.94
C MET A 1 -15.30 0.01 12.13
N ILE A 2 -15.03 -1.29 12.36
CA ILE A 2 -14.00 -2.06 11.65
C ILE A 2 -14.66 -3.23 10.93
N GLU A 3 -14.51 -3.27 9.60
CA GLU A 3 -14.99 -4.33 8.72
C GLU A 3 -13.81 -5.19 8.27
N ARG A 4 -13.71 -6.42 8.77
CA ARG A 4 -12.73 -7.40 8.29
C ARG A 4 -13.06 -7.83 6.87
N ARG A 5 -12.07 -7.87 6.00
CA ARG A 5 -12.11 -8.41 4.63
C ARG A 5 -11.14 -9.59 4.52
N PRO A 6 -11.63 -10.82 4.75
CA PRO A 6 -10.78 -12.01 4.74
C PRO A 6 -10.07 -12.20 3.40
N LEU A 7 -8.80 -12.64 3.42
CA LEU A 7 -8.00 -12.93 2.23
C LEU A 7 -8.74 -13.83 1.23
N ALA A 8 -9.49 -14.82 1.73
CA ALA A 8 -10.28 -15.74 0.91
C ALA A 8 -11.46 -15.06 0.18
N SER A 9 -11.90 -13.87 0.62
CA SER A 9 -13.00 -13.11 0.02
C SER A 9 -12.53 -12.03 -0.96
N LEU A 10 -11.22 -11.85 -1.12
CA LEU A 10 -10.65 -10.87 -2.03
C LEU A 10 -10.76 -11.32 -3.49
N GLY A 11 -10.77 -10.35 -4.41
CA GLY A 11 -10.60 -10.64 -5.81
C GLY A 11 -9.30 -11.41 -6.07
N HIS A 12 -9.30 -12.34 -7.01
CA HIS A 12 -8.10 -13.10 -7.33
C HIS A 12 -7.97 -13.22 -8.85
N ALA A 13 -6.81 -12.85 -9.37
CA ALA A 13 -6.45 -13.11 -10.75
C ALA A 13 -5.08 -13.80 -10.83
N ARG A 14 -4.98 -14.79 -11.70
CA ARG A 14 -3.72 -15.46 -12.02
C ARG A 14 -3.52 -15.43 -13.53
N ARG A 15 -2.42 -14.85 -13.99
CA ARG A 15 -2.09 -14.65 -15.41
C ARG A 15 -0.64 -15.05 -15.67
N GLY A 16 -0.37 -16.38 -15.74
CA GLY A 16 0.97 -16.88 -16.03
C GLY A 16 2.05 -16.32 -15.07
N TRP A 17 2.51 -15.13 -15.35
CA TRP A 17 3.56 -14.47 -14.62
C TRP A 17 3.09 -13.64 -13.39
N LEU A 18 1.78 -13.40 -13.24
CA LEU A 18 1.19 -12.59 -12.17
C LEU A 18 0.18 -13.43 -11.38
N ASP A 19 0.35 -13.46 -10.05
CA ASP A 19 -0.67 -13.91 -9.10
C ASP A 19 -1.01 -12.71 -8.22
N VAL A 20 -2.28 -12.27 -8.22
CA VAL A 20 -2.69 -11.03 -7.53
C VAL A 20 -3.99 -11.21 -6.75
N LYS A 21 -4.01 -10.69 -5.51
CA LYS A 21 -5.22 -10.47 -4.72
C LYS A 21 -5.62 -9.00 -4.76
N HIS A 22 -6.87 -8.74 -5.08
CA HIS A 22 -7.45 -7.41 -5.16
C HIS A 22 -8.34 -7.14 -3.94
N HIS A 23 -7.95 -6.19 -3.09
CA HIS A 23 -8.78 -5.74 -1.96
C HIS A 23 -9.96 -4.87 -2.42
N PHE A 24 -9.84 -4.25 -3.58
CA PHE A 24 -10.84 -3.40 -4.24
C PHE A 24 -11.03 -3.82 -5.69
N SER A 25 -12.12 -3.35 -6.30
CA SER A 25 -12.36 -3.53 -7.74
C SER A 25 -11.19 -2.97 -8.54
N PHE A 26 -10.61 -3.82 -9.38
CA PHE A 26 -9.44 -3.47 -10.17
C PHE A 26 -9.39 -4.33 -11.45
N ALA A 27 -9.04 -3.73 -12.56
CA ALA A 27 -9.00 -4.38 -13.87
C ALA A 27 -10.30 -5.13 -14.18
N ASN A 28 -10.25 -6.48 -14.30
CA ASN A 28 -11.42 -7.31 -14.60
C ASN A 28 -12.19 -7.78 -13.35
N TYR A 29 -11.66 -7.53 -12.15
CA TYR A 29 -12.37 -7.81 -10.90
C TYR A 29 -13.30 -6.65 -10.57
N GLN A 30 -14.59 -6.94 -10.41
CA GLN A 30 -15.62 -5.94 -10.11
C GLN A 30 -16.47 -6.40 -8.93
N ASP A 31 -16.43 -5.61 -7.85
CA ASP A 31 -17.29 -5.74 -6.68
C ASP A 31 -17.81 -4.34 -6.31
N ARG A 32 -19.11 -4.12 -6.46
CA ARG A 32 -19.75 -2.82 -6.20
C ARG A 32 -19.60 -2.34 -4.75
N ALA A 33 -19.41 -3.25 -3.80
CA ALA A 33 -19.16 -2.93 -2.40
C ALA A 33 -17.69 -2.54 -2.12
N ARG A 34 -16.80 -2.72 -3.11
CA ARG A 34 -15.35 -2.51 -2.98
C ARG A 34 -14.77 -1.66 -4.11
N MET A 35 -15.45 -0.55 -4.45
CA MET A 35 -14.99 0.36 -5.51
C MET A 35 -13.88 1.32 -5.04
N GLY A 36 -13.67 1.44 -3.75
CA GLY A 36 -12.68 2.30 -3.10
C GLY A 36 -13.00 2.48 -1.61
N TRP A 37 -12.17 3.25 -0.89
CA TRP A 37 -12.35 3.57 0.51
C TRP A 37 -11.75 4.96 0.81
N GLY A 38 -12.59 6.00 0.85
CA GLY A 38 -12.11 7.39 0.79
C GLY A 38 -11.34 7.63 -0.51
N ALA A 39 -10.18 8.24 -0.44
CA ALA A 39 -9.30 8.42 -1.59
C ALA A 39 -8.56 7.15 -2.04
N LEU A 40 -8.57 6.07 -1.24
CA LEU A 40 -7.95 4.79 -1.62
C LEU A 40 -8.75 4.10 -2.73
N ARG A 41 -8.13 3.84 -3.89
CA ARG A 41 -8.75 3.22 -5.07
C ARG A 41 -8.41 1.77 -5.27
N ALA A 42 -7.16 1.40 -5.01
CA ALA A 42 -6.70 0.03 -5.15
C ALA A 42 -5.70 -0.34 -4.05
N TRP A 43 -5.73 -1.60 -3.69
CA TRP A 43 -4.70 -2.27 -2.93
C TRP A 43 -4.56 -3.67 -3.49
N ASN A 44 -3.46 -3.91 -4.16
CA ASN A 44 -3.14 -5.19 -4.77
C ASN A 44 -2.00 -5.86 -4.00
N ASP A 45 -2.17 -7.14 -3.70
CA ASP A 45 -1.13 -8.02 -3.17
C ASP A 45 -0.65 -8.89 -4.33
N GLU A 46 0.54 -8.61 -4.85
CA GLU A 46 1.03 -9.12 -6.12
C GLU A 46 2.28 -9.98 -5.96
N THR A 47 2.27 -11.14 -6.61
CA THR A 47 3.47 -11.96 -6.82
C THR A 47 3.79 -11.98 -8.31
N ILE A 48 4.98 -11.47 -8.67
CA ILE A 48 5.44 -11.30 -10.04
C ILE A 48 6.59 -12.29 -10.30
N ALA A 49 6.44 -13.12 -11.32
CA ALA A 49 7.44 -14.12 -11.68
C ALA A 49 8.76 -13.49 -12.16
N PRO A 50 9.90 -14.22 -12.11
CA PRO A 50 11.16 -13.78 -12.65
C PRO A 50 11.07 -13.40 -14.13
N GLY A 51 11.79 -12.35 -14.55
CA GLY A 51 11.86 -11.88 -15.92
C GLY A 51 10.55 -11.36 -16.49
N SER A 52 9.60 -10.99 -15.64
CA SER A 52 8.25 -10.58 -16.02
C SER A 52 7.84 -9.29 -15.34
N GLY A 53 6.76 -8.68 -15.81
CA GLY A 53 6.26 -7.43 -15.23
C GLY A 53 5.23 -6.74 -16.12
N PHE A 54 4.93 -5.51 -15.75
CA PHE A 54 3.98 -4.66 -16.45
C PHE A 54 4.69 -3.87 -17.56
N PRO A 55 4.30 -4.04 -18.83
CA PRO A 55 4.85 -3.28 -19.94
C PRO A 55 4.47 -1.80 -19.82
N PRO A 56 5.07 -0.91 -20.63
CA PRO A 56 4.77 0.52 -20.57
C PRO A 56 3.26 0.81 -20.66
N LEU A 57 2.75 1.52 -19.65
CA LEU A 57 1.36 1.91 -19.52
C LEU A 57 1.27 3.35 -19.06
N LEU A 58 0.39 4.14 -19.71
CA LEU A 58 0.12 5.52 -19.34
C LEU A 58 -0.79 5.58 -18.12
N HIS A 59 -0.35 6.31 -17.09
CA HIS A 59 -1.16 6.69 -15.94
C HIS A 59 -1.35 8.20 -15.88
N ARG A 60 -2.47 8.64 -15.30
CA ARG A 60 -2.79 10.05 -15.05
C ARG A 60 -3.54 10.18 -13.75
N ASP A 61 -3.25 11.26 -13.02
CA ASP A 61 -4.00 11.66 -11.81
C ASP A 61 -4.22 10.52 -10.83
N VAL A 62 -3.13 9.84 -10.48
CA VAL A 62 -3.08 8.78 -9.46
C VAL A 62 -1.73 8.81 -8.75
N GLU A 63 -1.75 8.56 -7.46
CA GLU A 63 -0.58 8.29 -6.62
C GLU A 63 -0.42 6.78 -6.50
N ILE A 64 0.69 6.21 -7.00
CA ILE A 64 0.99 4.77 -6.94
C ILE A 64 2.14 4.54 -5.98
N ILE A 65 1.84 3.85 -4.89
CA ILE A 65 2.79 3.50 -3.84
C ILE A 65 3.06 2.00 -3.92
N THR A 66 4.31 1.59 -4.18
CA THR A 66 4.72 0.19 -4.25
C THR A 66 5.63 -0.15 -3.09
N CYS A 67 5.16 -1.03 -2.19
CA CYS A 67 5.92 -1.54 -1.06
C CYS A 67 6.47 -2.92 -1.42
N VAL A 68 7.79 -3.05 -1.61
CA VAL A 68 8.41 -4.33 -1.98
C VAL A 68 8.65 -5.17 -0.72
N ARG A 69 8.01 -6.36 -0.69
CA ARG A 69 8.05 -7.31 0.43
C ARG A 69 9.13 -8.39 0.24
N LYS A 70 9.36 -8.80 -1.00
CA LYS A 70 10.35 -9.80 -1.39
C LYS A 70 10.85 -9.52 -2.80
N GLY A 71 12.12 -9.84 -3.08
CA GLY A 71 12.73 -9.61 -4.40
C GLY A 71 12.94 -8.13 -4.68
N ALA A 72 12.74 -7.73 -5.92
CA ALA A 72 12.81 -6.33 -6.34
C ALA A 72 11.99 -6.07 -7.60
N LEU A 73 11.61 -4.80 -7.80
CA LEU A 73 11.07 -4.29 -9.05
C LEU A 73 12.01 -3.23 -9.65
N THR A 74 12.15 -3.25 -10.95
CA THR A 74 12.80 -2.20 -11.73
C THR A 74 11.72 -1.38 -12.41
N HIS A 75 11.72 -0.08 -12.10
CA HIS A 75 10.87 0.94 -12.71
C HIS A 75 11.64 1.67 -13.80
N GLU A 76 10.97 1.96 -14.92
CA GLU A 76 11.45 2.84 -15.98
C GLU A 76 10.26 3.67 -16.50
N ASP A 77 10.48 4.97 -16.76
CA ASP A 77 9.43 5.86 -17.27
C ASP A 77 9.92 6.75 -18.43
N ASP A 78 8.95 7.37 -19.12
CA ASP A 78 9.20 8.26 -20.28
C ASP A 78 9.78 9.64 -19.89
N LEU A 79 9.95 9.91 -18.59
CA LEU A 79 10.64 11.09 -18.08
C LEU A 79 12.13 10.84 -17.83
N GLY A 80 12.59 9.60 -18.07
CA GLY A 80 13.98 9.19 -17.88
C GLY A 80 14.30 8.70 -16.47
N ASN A 81 13.33 8.54 -15.59
CA ASN A 81 13.57 7.90 -14.31
C ASN A 81 13.76 6.39 -14.53
N ARG A 82 14.74 5.85 -13.84
CA ARG A 82 15.02 4.42 -13.76
C ARG A 82 15.55 4.06 -12.39
N GLY A 83 14.99 3.01 -11.79
CA GLY A 83 15.46 2.56 -10.49
C GLY A 83 14.97 1.17 -10.12
N ARG A 84 15.77 0.52 -9.27
CA ARG A 84 15.49 -0.79 -8.70
C ARG A 84 15.08 -0.60 -7.24
N THR A 85 13.87 -1.02 -6.91
CA THR A 85 13.29 -0.98 -5.55
C THR A 85 13.29 -2.39 -4.99
N SER A 86 14.01 -2.62 -3.90
CA SER A 86 14.25 -3.93 -3.28
C SER A 86 13.31 -4.16 -2.08
N ALA A 87 13.28 -5.40 -1.58
CA ALA A 87 12.58 -5.73 -0.33
C ALA A 87 13.00 -4.80 0.82
N GLY A 88 12.01 -4.23 1.52
CA GLY A 88 12.19 -3.20 2.57
C GLY A 88 12.27 -1.77 2.03
N GLU A 89 12.20 -1.59 0.71
CA GLU A 89 12.07 -0.27 0.10
C GLU A 89 10.65 -0.01 -0.37
N VAL A 90 10.32 1.26 -0.49
CA VAL A 90 9.06 1.78 -1.05
C VAL A 90 9.41 2.72 -2.18
N GLN A 91 8.63 2.69 -3.25
CA GLN A 91 8.65 3.71 -4.29
C GLN A 91 7.28 4.38 -4.40
N VAL A 92 7.29 5.61 -4.83
CA VAL A 92 6.10 6.41 -5.12
C VAL A 92 6.22 6.97 -6.53
N MET A 93 5.18 6.80 -7.33
CA MET A 93 4.98 7.49 -8.59
C MET A 93 3.72 8.34 -8.50
N SER A 94 3.88 9.67 -8.56
CA SER A 94 2.78 10.60 -8.75
C SER A 94 2.57 10.80 -10.24
N ALA A 95 1.50 10.27 -10.80
CA ALA A 95 1.29 10.28 -12.25
C ALA A 95 0.90 11.66 -12.81
N GLY A 96 0.20 12.49 -12.02
CA GLY A 96 -0.13 13.87 -12.36
C GLY A 96 -0.68 14.03 -13.78
N SER A 97 -0.09 14.94 -14.57
CA SER A 97 -0.51 15.25 -15.96
C SER A 97 -0.34 14.07 -16.93
N GLY A 98 0.39 13.04 -16.53
CA GLY A 98 0.60 11.80 -17.27
C GLY A 98 2.06 11.37 -17.30
N VAL A 99 2.28 10.07 -17.12
CA VAL A 99 3.56 9.40 -17.23
C VAL A 99 3.34 7.99 -17.77
N THR A 100 4.16 7.57 -18.73
CA THR A 100 4.19 6.20 -19.23
C THR A 100 5.31 5.46 -18.55
N HIS A 101 5.00 4.42 -17.78
CA HIS A 101 5.99 3.65 -17.04
C HIS A 101 5.83 2.15 -17.21
N ALA A 102 6.92 1.43 -16.93
CA ALA A 102 7.00 -0.01 -16.86
C ALA A 102 7.59 -0.45 -15.51
N GLU A 103 7.14 -1.59 -15.00
CA GLU A 103 7.66 -2.20 -13.78
C GLU A 103 7.94 -3.69 -14.02
N PHE A 104 9.20 -4.11 -13.88
CA PHE A 104 9.62 -5.48 -14.13
C PHE A 104 10.36 -6.09 -12.95
N ASN A 105 10.07 -7.35 -12.68
CA ASN A 105 10.93 -8.20 -11.86
C ASN A 105 12.06 -8.78 -12.75
N LEU A 106 13.21 -8.16 -12.68
CA LEU A 106 14.42 -8.60 -13.42
C LEU A 106 15.30 -9.55 -12.60
N GLU A 107 14.83 -9.99 -11.41
CA GLU A 107 15.54 -10.89 -10.52
C GLU A 107 15.36 -12.37 -10.92
N GLY A 108 16.19 -13.25 -10.38
CA GLY A 108 16.09 -14.69 -10.60
C GLY A 108 15.02 -15.40 -9.77
N GLY A 109 14.34 -14.70 -8.86
CA GLY A 109 13.27 -15.21 -8.01
C GLY A 109 12.00 -14.34 -8.09
N PRO A 110 10.85 -14.80 -7.53
CA PRO A 110 9.63 -14.01 -7.57
C PRO A 110 9.75 -12.75 -6.70
N ALA A 111 9.17 -11.66 -7.18
CA ALA A 111 8.94 -10.44 -6.40
C ALA A 111 7.54 -10.48 -5.78
N HIS A 112 7.43 -10.06 -4.51
CA HIS A 112 6.17 -9.89 -3.82
C HIS A 112 6.03 -8.44 -3.37
N VAL A 113 4.93 -7.78 -3.76
CA VAL A 113 4.72 -6.36 -3.53
C VAL A 113 3.28 -6.07 -3.13
N PHE A 114 3.08 -5.01 -2.36
CA PHE A 114 1.81 -4.31 -2.30
C PHE A 114 1.86 -3.10 -3.22
N GLN A 115 0.89 -3.00 -4.11
CA GLN A 115 0.69 -1.82 -4.93
C GLN A 115 -0.60 -1.12 -4.50
N ILE A 116 -0.46 0.13 -4.03
CA ILE A 116 -1.52 0.94 -3.41
C ILE A 116 -1.74 2.17 -4.30
N TRP A 117 -3.00 2.41 -4.70
CA TRP A 117 -3.38 3.54 -5.53
C TRP A 117 -4.29 4.48 -4.75
N ILE A 118 -3.93 5.76 -4.73
CA ILE A 118 -4.67 6.82 -4.02
C ILE A 118 -4.98 7.94 -5.02
N ASP A 119 -6.20 8.48 -4.95
CA ASP A 119 -6.58 9.64 -5.75
C ASP A 119 -5.83 10.89 -5.25
N PRO A 120 -5.26 11.72 -6.12
CA PRO A 120 -4.66 12.98 -5.72
C PRO A 120 -5.72 14.05 -5.47
N ASP A 121 -5.42 14.99 -4.55
CA ASP A 121 -6.28 16.15 -4.28
C ASP A 121 -6.29 17.14 -5.45
N ARG A 122 -5.22 17.12 -6.26
CA ARG A 122 -5.03 18.06 -7.36
C ARG A 122 -4.61 17.32 -8.62
N ARG A 123 -5.40 17.50 -9.67
CA ARG A 123 -5.13 16.91 -11.00
C ARG A 123 -4.14 17.74 -11.80
N GLY A 124 -3.50 17.07 -12.78
CA GLY A 124 -2.64 17.69 -13.77
C GLY A 124 -1.32 18.25 -13.24
N ALA A 125 -0.93 17.90 -12.02
CA ALA A 125 0.37 18.30 -11.47
C ALA A 125 1.53 17.66 -12.26
N PRO A 126 2.75 18.22 -12.26
CA PRO A 126 3.91 17.57 -12.88
C PRO A 126 4.13 16.17 -12.31
N PRO A 127 4.34 15.12 -13.14
CA PRO A 127 4.63 13.80 -12.62
C PRO A 127 5.96 13.75 -11.87
N SER A 128 6.11 12.79 -10.97
CA SER A 128 7.34 12.55 -10.21
C SER A 128 7.47 11.08 -9.81
N TRP A 129 8.70 10.64 -9.61
CA TRP A 129 9.03 9.32 -9.09
C TRP A 129 10.13 9.42 -8.05
N GLY A 130 10.06 8.58 -7.02
CA GLY A 130 11.09 8.49 -5.99
C GLY A 130 11.00 7.18 -5.23
N ARG A 131 12.08 6.80 -4.56
CA ARG A 131 12.15 5.61 -3.70
C ARG A 131 12.93 5.87 -2.44
N LYS A 132 12.64 5.11 -1.37
CA LYS A 132 13.31 5.22 -0.08
C LYS A 132 13.32 3.86 0.64
N SER A 133 14.40 3.58 1.36
CA SER A 133 14.48 2.43 2.27
C SER A 133 13.83 2.77 3.60
N PHE A 134 13.03 1.83 4.12
CA PHE A 134 12.46 1.89 5.45
C PHE A 134 12.89 0.65 6.22
N THR A 135 13.74 0.83 7.22
CA THR A 135 14.25 -0.29 8.01
C THR A 135 13.17 -0.84 8.93
N GLN A 136 13.16 -2.16 9.14
CA GLN A 136 12.27 -2.78 10.13
C GLN A 136 12.46 -2.17 11.51
N GLU A 137 13.68 -1.75 11.87
CA GLU A 137 13.98 -1.10 13.13
C GLU A 137 13.20 0.21 13.29
N ALA A 138 13.03 0.98 12.22
CA ALA A 138 12.30 2.25 12.27
C ALA A 138 10.82 2.07 12.59
N CYS A 139 10.21 0.95 12.17
CA CYS A 139 8.77 0.66 12.39
C CYS A 139 8.50 -0.17 13.66
N LYS A 140 9.51 -0.55 14.46
CA LYS A 140 9.29 -1.35 15.67
C LYS A 140 8.47 -0.60 16.72
N GLY A 141 7.31 -1.15 17.07
CA GLY A 141 6.43 -0.66 18.12
C GLY A 141 5.73 0.67 17.81
N ARG A 142 5.97 1.28 16.64
CA ARG A 142 5.40 2.58 16.27
C ARG A 142 5.11 2.66 14.78
N PHE A 143 4.05 3.39 14.45
CA PHE A 143 3.76 3.74 13.08
C PHE A 143 4.79 4.74 12.53
N ILE A 144 5.27 4.48 11.32
CA ILE A 144 6.06 5.43 10.52
C ILE A 144 5.37 5.67 9.19
N ALA A 145 5.40 6.90 8.71
CA ALA A 145 4.89 7.23 7.38
C ALA A 145 5.90 6.79 6.31
N LEU A 146 5.45 5.96 5.38
CA LEU A 146 6.20 5.52 4.20
C LEU A 146 5.99 6.49 3.03
N ALA A 147 4.74 6.91 2.83
CA ALA A 147 4.34 7.92 1.86
C ALA A 147 3.29 8.84 2.51
N SER A 148 3.40 10.15 2.27
CA SER A 148 2.49 11.13 2.88
C SER A 148 2.38 12.39 2.02
N GLY A 149 1.17 12.98 2.01
CA GLY A 149 0.91 14.33 1.52
C GLY A 149 0.55 15.30 2.65
N ILE A 150 0.79 14.91 3.91
CA ILE A 150 0.45 15.69 5.10
C ILE A 150 1.70 16.37 5.65
N ASP A 151 1.57 17.64 5.98
CA ASP A 151 2.65 18.44 6.58
C ASP A 151 3.14 17.80 7.90
N GLY A 152 4.46 17.82 8.12
CA GLY A 152 5.10 17.23 9.29
C GLY A 152 5.62 15.79 9.08
N ASP A 153 5.38 15.19 7.91
CA ASP A 153 5.89 13.86 7.54
C ASP A 153 7.08 13.95 6.56
N GLU A 154 8.04 14.86 6.81
CA GLU A 154 9.15 15.14 5.89
C GLU A 154 10.05 13.93 5.61
N ASP A 155 10.02 12.93 6.48
CA ASP A 155 10.73 11.65 6.30
C ASP A 155 10.02 10.68 5.35
N ALA A 156 8.76 10.89 5.02
CA ALA A 156 8.00 10.07 4.08
C ALA A 156 8.32 10.42 2.62
N LEU A 157 8.03 9.48 1.70
CA LEU A 157 7.98 9.82 0.28
C LEU A 157 6.77 10.71 0.01
N PRO A 158 6.92 11.83 -0.71
CA PRO A 158 5.82 12.75 -0.95
C PRO A 158 4.77 12.16 -1.90
N ILE A 159 3.49 12.33 -1.55
CA ILE A 159 2.32 12.14 -2.42
C ILE A 159 1.50 13.44 -2.44
N ARG A 160 0.60 13.57 -3.41
CA ARG A 160 -0.24 14.76 -3.60
C ARG A 160 -1.69 14.50 -3.22
N SER A 161 -1.87 13.92 -2.06
CA SER A 161 -3.17 13.58 -1.48
C SER A 161 -3.13 13.82 0.03
N ASP A 162 -4.21 14.32 0.62
CA ASP A 162 -4.40 14.33 2.06
C ASP A 162 -4.56 12.88 2.57
N ALA A 163 -3.45 12.16 2.51
CA ALA A 163 -3.36 10.75 2.84
C ALA A 163 -1.97 10.36 3.35
N ARG A 164 -1.92 9.24 4.05
CA ARG A 164 -0.69 8.56 4.50
C ARG A 164 -0.75 7.09 4.17
N VAL A 165 0.39 6.50 3.83
CA VAL A 165 0.63 5.07 3.92
C VAL A 165 1.67 4.84 5.00
N LEU A 166 1.31 4.09 6.02
CA LEU A 166 2.11 3.87 7.22
C LEU A 166 2.45 2.39 7.38
N ALA A 167 3.52 2.12 8.12
CA ALA A 167 3.89 0.77 8.53
C ALA A 167 4.17 0.71 10.02
N VAL A 168 3.91 -0.47 10.63
CA VAL A 168 4.31 -0.82 11.99
C VAL A 168 4.69 -2.30 12.06
N ALA A 169 5.72 -2.62 12.83
CA ALA A 169 6.13 -3.98 13.16
C ALA A 169 6.01 -4.20 14.67
N LEU A 170 5.35 -5.27 15.08
CA LEU A 170 5.07 -5.62 16.47
C LEU A 170 5.52 -7.05 16.75
N LYS A 171 6.09 -7.27 17.92
CA LYS A 171 6.30 -8.61 18.45
C LYS A 171 5.00 -9.16 19.05
N ALA A 172 4.88 -10.47 19.12
CA ALA A 172 3.76 -11.12 19.80
C ALA A 172 3.55 -10.51 21.20
N GLY A 173 2.31 -10.09 21.49
CA GLY A 173 1.93 -9.42 22.73
C GLY A 173 2.20 -7.92 22.79
N GLU A 174 2.89 -7.32 21.79
CA GLU A 174 3.05 -5.87 21.72
C GLU A 174 1.81 -5.20 21.14
N ALA A 175 1.62 -3.94 21.53
CA ALA A 175 0.53 -3.11 21.06
C ALA A 175 1.06 -1.78 20.48
N ALA A 176 0.33 -1.23 19.52
CA ALA A 176 0.53 0.12 19.02
C ALA A 176 -0.83 0.77 18.76
N THR A 177 -0.90 2.09 18.92
CA THR A 177 -2.11 2.87 18.63
C THR A 177 -1.80 3.87 17.54
N TYR A 178 -2.65 3.92 16.51
CA TYR A 178 -2.69 4.98 15.52
C TYR A 178 -3.88 5.90 15.82
N ARG A 179 -3.63 7.22 15.76
CA ARG A 179 -4.68 8.22 15.91
C ARG A 179 -4.92 8.93 14.60
N PHE A 180 -6.14 8.85 14.08
CA PHE A 180 -6.60 9.65 12.96
C PHE A 180 -6.72 11.12 13.39
N ALA A 181 -6.58 12.04 12.43
CA ALA A 181 -6.76 13.48 12.69
C ALA A 181 -8.17 13.80 13.18
N ASP A 182 -9.15 13.09 12.65
CA ASP A 182 -10.56 13.16 13.04
C ASP A 182 -11.31 11.86 12.72
N GLY A 183 -12.59 11.77 13.16
CA GLY A 183 -13.44 10.59 12.93
C GLY A 183 -13.98 10.47 11.50
N ALA A 184 -13.80 11.47 10.63
CA ALA A 184 -14.23 11.42 9.23
C ALA A 184 -13.22 10.67 8.34
N ARG A 185 -11.98 10.52 8.79
CA ARG A 185 -10.93 9.80 8.05
C ARG A 185 -11.33 8.34 7.76
N ARG A 186 -10.75 7.80 6.70
CA ARG A 186 -10.91 6.40 6.28
C ARG A 186 -9.59 5.68 6.41
N GLY A 187 -9.57 4.65 7.26
CA GLY A 187 -8.43 3.76 7.39
C GLY A 187 -8.61 2.47 6.59
N TYR A 188 -7.57 1.99 5.94
CA TYR A 188 -7.54 0.64 5.39
C TYR A 188 -6.25 -0.05 5.79
N LEU A 189 -6.36 -1.12 6.56
CA LEU A 189 -5.23 -1.84 7.12
C LEU A 189 -5.09 -3.21 6.48
N VAL A 190 -3.86 -3.65 6.21
CA VAL A 190 -3.55 -5.02 5.75
C VAL A 190 -2.47 -5.63 6.65
N ALA A 191 -2.75 -6.82 7.16
CA ALA A 191 -1.77 -7.62 7.86
C ALA A 191 -0.78 -8.24 6.87
N ALA A 192 0.38 -7.66 6.77
CA ALA A 192 1.44 -8.08 5.87
C ALA A 192 2.21 -9.31 6.38
N LYS A 193 2.16 -9.56 7.70
CA LYS A 193 2.73 -10.72 8.39
C LYS A 193 1.99 -10.94 9.70
N GLY A 194 1.85 -12.22 10.11
CA GLY A 194 1.29 -12.59 11.39
C GLY A 194 -0.21 -12.31 11.51
N ARG A 195 -0.71 -12.37 12.75
CA ARG A 195 -2.09 -12.10 13.15
C ARG A 195 -2.09 -11.03 14.23
N LEU A 196 -3.13 -10.21 14.24
CA LEU A 196 -3.32 -9.15 15.22
C LEU A 196 -4.81 -8.90 15.47
N GLN A 197 -5.11 -8.18 16.53
CA GLN A 197 -6.42 -7.58 16.74
C GLN A 197 -6.37 -6.09 16.42
N VAL A 198 -7.41 -5.58 15.79
CA VAL A 198 -7.65 -4.17 15.50
C VAL A 198 -8.91 -3.77 16.23
N ASN A 199 -8.82 -3.00 17.31
CA ASN A 199 -9.94 -2.68 18.22
C ASN A 199 -10.76 -3.95 18.59
N GLY A 200 -10.08 -5.08 18.88
CA GLY A 200 -10.69 -6.35 19.22
C GLY A 200 -11.12 -7.25 18.06
N VAL A 201 -11.08 -6.76 16.80
CA VAL A 201 -11.39 -7.57 15.61
C VAL A 201 -10.11 -8.28 15.15
N GLU A 202 -10.12 -9.62 15.08
CA GLU A 202 -8.96 -10.40 14.63
C GLU A 202 -8.78 -10.30 13.12
N ILE A 203 -7.55 -9.95 12.70
CA ILE A 203 -7.09 -9.79 11.32
C ILE A 203 -5.91 -10.74 11.10
N GLY A 204 -6.03 -11.62 10.13
CA GLY A 204 -4.98 -12.58 9.76
C GLY A 204 -4.14 -12.11 8.58
N LEU A 205 -3.08 -12.89 8.28
CA LEU A 205 -2.17 -12.62 7.16
C LEU A 205 -2.95 -12.40 5.85
N GLY A 206 -2.70 -11.26 5.21
CA GLY A 206 -3.32 -10.87 3.95
C GLY A 206 -4.79 -10.44 4.06
N ASP A 207 -5.40 -10.49 5.25
CA ASP A 207 -6.71 -9.89 5.45
C ASP A 207 -6.62 -8.37 5.38
N GLY A 208 -7.68 -7.74 4.88
CA GLY A 208 -7.89 -6.31 4.98
C GLY A 208 -8.83 -5.96 6.14
N ALA A 209 -8.71 -4.74 6.67
CA ALA A 209 -9.65 -4.13 7.60
C ALA A 209 -10.03 -2.73 7.12
N ALA A 210 -11.29 -2.53 6.73
CA ALA A 210 -11.82 -1.21 6.41
C ALA A 210 -12.30 -0.53 7.70
N ILE A 211 -11.76 0.65 7.98
CA ILE A 211 -11.92 1.38 9.25
C ILE A 211 -12.59 2.71 8.96
N ARG A 212 -13.67 3.01 9.67
CA ARG A 212 -14.38 4.30 9.62
C ARG A 212 -15.00 4.62 10.97
N ASP A 213 -15.26 5.91 11.20
CA ASP A 213 -15.89 6.41 12.41
C ASP A 213 -15.14 6.01 13.69
N GLU A 214 -13.79 5.95 13.59
CA GLU A 214 -12.84 5.68 14.67
C GLU A 214 -11.85 6.84 14.73
N THR A 215 -11.50 7.26 15.93
CA THR A 215 -10.42 8.24 16.17
C THR A 215 -9.11 7.54 16.51
N ASP A 216 -9.18 6.44 17.24
CA ASP A 216 -8.03 5.65 17.65
C ASP A 216 -8.17 4.20 17.16
N VAL A 217 -7.10 3.68 16.59
CA VAL A 217 -6.99 2.29 16.15
C VAL A 217 -5.90 1.61 16.96
N CYS A 218 -6.33 0.77 17.91
CA CYS A 218 -5.43 0.01 18.75
C CYS A 218 -5.14 -1.35 18.13
N LEU A 219 -3.86 -1.62 17.88
CA LEU A 219 -3.36 -2.92 17.41
C LEU A 219 -2.82 -3.71 18.59
N MET A 220 -3.13 -5.00 18.63
CA MET A 220 -2.55 -5.98 19.55
C MET A 220 -2.05 -7.17 18.74
N ALA A 221 -0.75 -7.37 18.69
CA ALA A 221 -0.14 -8.46 17.93
C ALA A 221 -0.36 -9.82 18.63
N LEU A 222 -0.96 -10.78 17.94
CA LEU A 222 -1.12 -12.17 18.39
C LEU A 222 0.09 -13.02 18.04
N ASP A 223 0.76 -12.70 16.94
CA ASP A 223 2.04 -13.26 16.48
C ASP A 223 2.99 -12.09 16.18
N ASP A 224 4.26 -12.35 15.85
CA ASP A 224 5.14 -11.34 15.25
C ASP A 224 4.49 -10.81 13.99
N ALA A 225 4.02 -9.57 14.00
CA ALA A 225 3.17 -8.98 12.96
C ALA A 225 3.82 -7.78 12.28
N GLU A 226 3.54 -7.63 10.98
CA GLU A 226 3.81 -6.43 10.20
C GLU A 226 2.51 -5.95 9.57
N VAL A 227 2.27 -4.66 9.65
CA VAL A 227 1.01 -4.04 9.22
C VAL A 227 1.31 -2.82 8.36
N LEU A 228 0.56 -2.70 7.27
CA LEU A 228 0.46 -1.44 6.54
C LEU A 228 -0.94 -0.84 6.76
N LEU A 229 -1.00 0.47 6.90
CA LEU A 229 -2.22 1.25 7.06
C LEU A 229 -2.24 2.40 6.05
N ALA A 230 -3.28 2.49 5.24
CA ALA A 230 -3.61 3.70 4.50
C ALA A 230 -4.60 4.52 5.34
N ASP A 231 -4.28 5.78 5.57
CA ASP A 231 -5.13 6.80 6.18
C ASP A 231 -5.44 7.84 5.11
N THR A 232 -6.71 8.04 4.76
CA THR A 232 -7.15 8.97 3.71
C THR A 232 -8.31 9.83 4.20
N HIS A 233 -8.53 10.97 3.55
CA HIS A 233 -9.81 11.68 3.67
C HIS A 233 -10.98 10.81 3.15
N ALA A 234 -12.20 11.16 3.54
CA ALA A 234 -13.45 10.44 3.19
C ALA A 234 -13.85 10.66 1.73
#